data_8a81b75e5f9b0b75d88c6418712e652b
#
_entry.id   8a81b75e5f9b0b75d88c6418712e652b
#
_cell.length_a   1.000
_cell.length_b   1.000
_cell.length_c   1.000
_cell.angle_alpha   90.00
_cell.angle_beta   90.00
_cell.angle_gamma   90.00
#
_symmetry.space_group_name_H-M   'P 1'
#
loop_
_entity.id
_entity.type
_entity.pdbx_description
1 polymer ?
#
loop_
_entity_poly.entity_id
_entity_poly.type
_entity_poly.pdbx_seq_one_letter_code
_entity_poly.pdbx_strand_id
1 'polypeptide(L)'
;MLSNSDVAELLARQAERESGILSRAFRRAARSAFLWPEEIAQVAAQNRSLTELRAIGPFIEKQIRRWLDKLPRMPKRTPTIRRDFISMAEAKRALAKKPEWAMNLRGDLQMHTRWSDGSGTIAEMAEAATERSYEYIGVTDHSQGLKIAGGIDERALQKQGKEIVKLNLLNRKSGKDLVVLRSVEMNLSRRGEGDMSPESLSALDLVLGSFHSSLRSLKTKRSVILQRYAIHTSIFWDTHGDASITIAWA
;
A
#
# COMPACT_ATOMS: atom_id res chain seq x y z
N MET A 1 -22.06 0.94 19.73
CA MET A 1 -22.13 -0.05 18.63
C MET A 1 -20.70 -0.47 18.33
N LEU A 2 -20.41 -1.78 18.16
CA LEU A 2 -19.06 -2.25 17.83
C LEU A 2 -18.68 -1.81 16.42
N SER A 3 -17.49 -1.19 16.28
CA SER A 3 -16.87 -0.90 14.97
C SER A 3 -16.17 -2.13 14.41
N ASN A 4 -15.80 -2.10 13.13
CA ASN A 4 -14.96 -3.13 12.53
C ASN A 4 -13.61 -3.26 13.25
N SER A 5 -13.05 -2.15 13.73
CA SER A 5 -11.81 -2.15 14.52
C SER A 5 -11.99 -2.85 15.86
N ASP A 6 -13.12 -2.64 16.55
CA ASP A 6 -13.44 -3.33 17.80
C ASP A 6 -13.58 -4.83 17.58
N VAL A 7 -14.30 -5.23 16.52
CA VAL A 7 -14.47 -6.64 16.16
C VAL A 7 -13.13 -7.27 15.78
N ALA A 8 -12.25 -6.57 15.09
CA ALA A 8 -10.90 -7.05 14.80
C ALA A 8 -10.12 -7.38 16.07
N GLU A 9 -10.17 -6.51 17.09
CA GLU A 9 -9.51 -6.75 18.37
C GLU A 9 -10.12 -7.95 19.13
N LEU A 10 -11.43 -8.10 19.10
CA LEU A 10 -12.10 -9.25 19.72
C LEU A 10 -11.74 -10.56 19.04
N LEU A 11 -11.71 -10.57 17.70
CA LEU A 11 -11.29 -11.73 16.90
C LEU A 11 -9.83 -12.10 17.14
N ALA A 12 -8.94 -11.09 17.22
CA ALA A 12 -7.52 -11.32 17.50
C ALA A 12 -7.31 -11.96 18.88
N ARG A 13 -8.02 -11.49 19.90
CA ARG A 13 -8.01 -12.08 21.25
C ARG A 13 -8.61 -13.48 21.30
N GLN A 14 -9.68 -13.73 20.55
CA GLN A 14 -10.22 -15.08 20.47
C GLN A 14 -9.19 -16.02 19.82
N ALA A 15 -8.46 -15.55 18.80
CA ALA A 15 -7.39 -16.33 18.18
C ALA A 15 -6.26 -16.72 19.15
N GLU A 16 -5.97 -15.90 20.17
CA GLU A 16 -4.99 -16.20 21.21
C GLU A 16 -5.44 -17.30 22.18
N ARG A 17 -6.75 -17.48 22.33
CA ARG A 17 -7.38 -18.48 23.21
C ARG A 17 -7.62 -19.82 22.51
N GLU A 18 -7.53 -19.82 21.20
CA GLU A 18 -7.77 -20.98 20.34
C GLU A 18 -6.45 -21.56 19.83
N SER A 19 -6.51 -22.78 19.30
CA SER A 19 -5.38 -23.47 18.68
C SER A 19 -5.71 -23.96 17.26
N GLY A 20 -4.71 -24.37 16.54
CA GLY A 20 -4.85 -25.04 15.24
C GLY A 20 -5.64 -24.23 14.21
N ILE A 21 -6.66 -24.86 13.62
CA ILE A 21 -7.44 -24.30 12.51
C ILE A 21 -8.27 -23.08 12.97
N LEU A 22 -8.86 -23.17 14.17
CA LEU A 22 -9.69 -22.09 14.72
C LEU A 22 -8.87 -20.82 14.96
N SER A 23 -7.70 -20.93 15.57
CA SER A 23 -6.79 -19.81 15.77
C SER A 23 -6.45 -19.13 14.44
N ARG A 24 -6.13 -19.91 13.39
CA ARG A 24 -5.86 -19.36 12.05
C ARG A 24 -7.07 -18.68 11.43
N ALA A 25 -8.26 -19.26 11.59
CA ALA A 25 -9.50 -18.68 11.07
C ALA A 25 -9.81 -17.33 11.73
N PHE A 26 -9.73 -17.25 13.07
CA PHE A 26 -9.92 -16.01 13.81
C PHE A 26 -8.89 -14.93 13.45
N ARG A 27 -7.59 -15.28 13.29
CA ARG A 27 -6.56 -14.34 12.85
C ARG A 27 -6.83 -13.80 11.45
N ARG A 28 -7.28 -14.65 10.53
CA ARG A 28 -7.64 -14.23 9.17
C ARG A 28 -8.84 -13.29 9.18
N ALA A 29 -9.87 -13.61 9.94
CA ALA A 29 -11.04 -12.75 10.09
C ALA A 29 -10.68 -11.40 10.74
N ALA A 30 -9.82 -11.40 11.78
CA ALA A 30 -9.34 -10.18 12.43
C ALA A 30 -8.64 -9.22 11.45
N ARG A 31 -7.75 -9.76 10.60
CA ARG A 31 -7.09 -8.96 9.55
C ARG A 31 -8.09 -8.45 8.51
N SER A 32 -9.04 -9.31 8.10
CA SER A 32 -10.05 -8.94 7.10
C SER A 32 -11.02 -7.88 7.61
N ALA A 33 -11.24 -7.78 8.91
CA ALA A 33 -12.18 -6.83 9.51
C ALA A 33 -11.82 -5.37 9.21
N PHE A 34 -10.54 -5.04 9.10
CA PHE A 34 -10.10 -3.71 8.67
C PHE A 34 -10.43 -3.40 7.21
N LEU A 35 -10.61 -4.42 6.37
CA LEU A 35 -10.85 -4.30 4.93
C LEU A 35 -12.32 -4.47 4.55
N TRP A 36 -13.23 -4.73 5.51
CA TRP A 36 -14.65 -4.83 5.18
C TRP A 36 -15.20 -3.48 4.72
N PRO A 37 -15.94 -3.47 3.60
CA PRO A 37 -16.40 -2.23 2.99
C PRO A 37 -17.50 -1.52 3.77
N GLU A 38 -18.19 -2.25 4.66
CA GLU A 38 -19.28 -1.79 5.51
C GLU A 38 -19.00 -2.14 6.97
N GLU A 39 -19.59 -1.42 7.91
CA GLU A 39 -19.53 -1.79 9.32
C GLU A 39 -20.35 -3.05 9.56
N ILE A 40 -19.75 -4.06 10.17
CA ILE A 40 -20.41 -5.34 10.43
C ILE A 40 -21.69 -5.19 11.27
N ALA A 41 -21.73 -4.22 12.17
CA ALA A 41 -22.91 -3.92 12.96
C ALA A 41 -24.07 -3.40 12.08
N GLN A 42 -23.78 -2.69 10.99
CA GLN A 42 -24.80 -2.25 10.02
C GLN A 42 -25.33 -3.42 9.20
N VAL A 43 -24.42 -4.29 8.71
CA VAL A 43 -24.82 -5.53 8.00
C VAL A 43 -25.74 -6.40 8.87
N ALA A 44 -25.39 -6.56 10.15
CA ALA A 44 -26.22 -7.31 11.10
C ALA A 44 -27.58 -6.67 11.35
N ALA A 45 -27.64 -5.33 11.49
CA ALA A 45 -28.88 -4.59 11.71
C ALA A 45 -29.84 -4.66 10.50
N GLN A 46 -29.30 -4.89 9.32
CA GLN A 46 -30.07 -5.12 8.08
C GLN A 46 -30.53 -6.58 7.92
N ASN A 47 -30.33 -7.44 8.92
CA ASN A 47 -30.65 -8.88 8.88
C ASN A 47 -29.92 -9.63 7.75
N ARG A 48 -28.82 -9.10 7.23
CA ARG A 48 -27.97 -9.77 6.24
C ARG A 48 -27.05 -10.79 6.90
N SER A 49 -26.61 -11.80 6.12
CA SER A 49 -25.61 -12.74 6.60
C SER A 49 -24.25 -12.07 6.71
N LEU A 50 -23.56 -12.25 7.83
CA LEU A 50 -22.19 -11.74 8.00
C LEU A 50 -21.19 -12.54 7.17
N THR A 51 -21.57 -13.72 6.64
CA THR A 51 -20.71 -14.52 5.75
C THR A 51 -20.48 -13.87 4.38
N GLU A 52 -21.23 -12.82 4.04
CA GLU A 52 -20.95 -11.96 2.87
C GLU A 52 -19.60 -11.24 3.01
N LEU A 53 -19.14 -11.01 4.24
CA LEU A 53 -17.89 -10.34 4.50
C LEU A 53 -16.73 -11.34 4.45
N ARG A 54 -15.63 -10.89 3.87
CA ARG A 54 -14.44 -11.73 3.66
C ARG A 54 -13.95 -12.36 4.95
N ALA A 55 -13.66 -13.66 4.89
CA ALA A 55 -13.12 -14.50 5.97
C ALA A 55 -14.06 -14.75 7.14
N ILE A 56 -15.36 -14.49 7.01
CA ILE A 56 -16.38 -14.91 7.96
C ILE A 56 -17.04 -16.20 7.48
N GLY A 57 -16.89 -17.25 8.26
CA GLY A 57 -17.69 -18.47 8.12
C GLY A 57 -18.81 -18.54 9.17
N PRO A 58 -19.75 -19.50 9.08
CA PRO A 58 -20.90 -19.59 9.97
C PRO A 58 -20.55 -19.61 11.47
N PHE A 59 -19.42 -20.25 11.83
CA PHE A 59 -18.96 -20.30 13.21
C PHE A 59 -18.53 -18.92 13.73
N ILE A 60 -17.78 -18.17 12.93
CA ILE A 60 -17.31 -16.81 13.29
C ILE A 60 -18.50 -15.84 13.28
N GLU A 61 -19.43 -15.94 12.32
CA GLU A 61 -20.68 -15.18 12.32
C GLU A 61 -21.45 -15.34 13.63
N LYS A 62 -21.69 -16.59 14.06
CA LYS A 62 -22.38 -16.88 15.32
C LYS A 62 -21.68 -16.22 16.51
N GLN A 63 -20.35 -16.22 16.53
CA GLN A 63 -19.57 -15.57 17.59
C GLN A 63 -19.71 -14.06 17.55
N ILE A 64 -19.64 -13.45 16.37
CA ILE A 64 -19.77 -11.99 16.22
C ILE A 64 -21.18 -11.53 16.58
N ARG A 65 -22.25 -12.24 16.17
CA ARG A 65 -23.62 -11.91 16.55
C ARG A 65 -23.80 -11.91 18.05
N ARG A 66 -23.23 -12.89 18.78
CA ARG A 66 -23.23 -12.88 20.26
C ARG A 66 -22.58 -11.63 20.85
N TRP A 67 -21.49 -11.13 20.23
CA TRP A 67 -20.84 -9.90 20.67
C TRP A 67 -21.64 -8.64 20.34
N LEU A 68 -22.37 -8.65 19.24
CA LEU A 68 -23.28 -7.55 18.88
C LEU A 68 -24.49 -7.49 19.83
N ASP A 69 -25.03 -8.65 20.21
CA ASP A 69 -26.17 -8.74 21.13
C ASP A 69 -25.76 -8.41 22.57
N LYS A 70 -24.60 -8.92 22.99
CA LYS A 70 -24.08 -8.70 24.34
C LYS A 70 -22.62 -8.25 24.24
N LEU A 71 -22.41 -6.95 24.40
CA LEU A 71 -21.10 -6.32 24.32
C LEU A 71 -20.11 -6.99 25.27
N PRO A 72 -19.00 -7.58 24.77
CA PRO A 72 -17.97 -8.12 25.63
C PRO A 72 -17.17 -7.00 26.28
N ARG A 73 -16.46 -7.33 27.34
CA ARG A 73 -15.52 -6.39 27.95
C ARG A 73 -14.40 -6.06 26.97
N MET A 74 -14.42 -4.84 26.45
CA MET A 74 -13.38 -4.36 25.56
C MET A 74 -12.01 -4.23 26.28
N PRO A 75 -10.89 -4.40 25.57
CA PRO A 75 -9.57 -4.14 26.12
C PRO A 75 -9.49 -2.70 26.64
N LYS A 76 -8.93 -2.53 27.81
CA LYS A 76 -8.72 -1.17 28.38
C LYS A 76 -7.78 -0.30 27.51
N ARG A 77 -6.91 -0.91 26.74
CA ARG A 77 -6.00 -0.23 25.80
C ARG A 77 -5.74 -1.10 24.58
N THR A 78 -5.92 -0.56 23.40
CA THR A 78 -5.39 -1.12 22.16
C THR A 78 -3.86 -1.03 22.18
N PRO A 79 -3.12 -2.07 21.82
CA PRO A 79 -1.67 -2.02 21.69
C PRO A 79 -1.23 -0.82 20.84
N THR A 80 -0.11 -0.19 21.21
CA THR A 80 0.37 1.03 20.53
C THR A 80 0.53 0.84 19.02
N ILE A 81 1.00 -0.33 18.60
CA ILE A 81 1.17 -0.68 17.18
C ILE A 81 -0.15 -0.75 16.38
N ARG A 82 -1.30 -0.85 17.06
CA ARG A 82 -2.63 -0.89 16.44
C ARG A 82 -3.48 0.34 16.72
N ARG A 83 -2.90 1.36 17.37
CA ARG A 83 -3.55 2.67 17.48
C ARG A 83 -3.47 3.36 16.12
N ASP A 84 -4.36 4.28 15.90
CA ASP A 84 -4.38 5.15 14.72
C ASP A 84 -4.62 4.45 13.38
N PHE A 85 -4.95 3.14 13.40
CA PHE A 85 -5.47 2.44 12.24
C PHE A 85 -6.99 2.64 12.13
N ILE A 86 -7.46 3.01 10.95
CA ILE A 86 -8.88 3.11 10.63
C ILE A 86 -9.29 1.93 9.73
N SER A 87 -10.54 1.48 9.86
CA SER A 87 -11.09 0.47 8.96
C SER A 87 -11.44 1.09 7.60
N MET A 88 -11.59 0.24 6.57
CA MET A 88 -12.07 0.67 5.25
C MET A 88 -13.44 1.37 5.34
N ALA A 89 -14.35 0.86 6.19
CA ALA A 89 -15.65 1.48 6.42
C ALA A 89 -15.53 2.88 7.04
N GLU A 90 -14.60 3.08 7.98
CA GLU A 90 -14.31 4.40 8.57
C GLU A 90 -13.68 5.34 7.55
N ALA A 91 -12.72 4.86 6.75
CA ALA A 91 -12.08 5.63 5.68
C ALA A 91 -13.12 6.09 4.65
N LYS A 92 -14.00 5.18 4.21
CA LYS A 92 -15.11 5.53 3.30
C LYS A 92 -16.04 6.59 3.88
N ARG A 93 -16.39 6.48 5.17
CA ARG A 93 -17.22 7.50 5.84
C ARG A 93 -16.51 8.87 5.95
N ALA A 94 -15.20 8.86 6.21
CA ALA A 94 -14.42 10.08 6.25
C ALA A 94 -14.37 10.77 4.87
N LEU A 95 -14.09 9.99 3.82
CA LEU A 95 -14.07 10.48 2.43
C LEU A 95 -15.46 10.96 1.96
N ALA A 96 -16.53 10.27 2.37
CA ALA A 96 -17.90 10.73 2.04
C ALA A 96 -18.23 12.09 2.66
N LYS A 97 -17.62 12.44 3.80
CA LYS A 97 -17.76 13.78 4.42
C LYS A 97 -16.86 14.85 3.78
N LYS A 98 -15.83 14.42 3.06
CA LYS A 98 -14.79 15.25 2.46
C LYS A 98 -14.46 14.74 1.05
N PRO A 99 -15.43 14.74 0.11
CA PRO A 99 -15.25 14.18 -1.22
C PRO A 99 -14.10 14.86 -1.99
N GLU A 100 -13.83 16.15 -1.69
CA GLU A 100 -12.73 16.90 -2.26
C GLU A 100 -11.35 16.26 -1.99
N TRP A 101 -11.17 15.48 -0.94
CA TRP A 101 -9.91 14.79 -0.66
C TRP A 101 -9.61 13.71 -1.71
N ALA A 102 -10.62 12.94 -2.11
CA ALA A 102 -10.46 11.96 -3.18
C ALA A 102 -10.26 12.62 -4.54
N MET A 103 -10.98 13.73 -4.79
CA MET A 103 -10.87 14.50 -6.05
C MET A 103 -9.52 15.19 -6.21
N ASN A 104 -8.85 15.53 -5.10
CA ASN A 104 -7.54 16.16 -5.11
C ASN A 104 -6.40 15.15 -5.28
N LEU A 105 -6.67 13.84 -5.25
CA LEU A 105 -5.67 12.81 -5.51
C LEU A 105 -5.48 12.66 -7.03
N ARG A 106 -4.44 13.31 -7.55
CA ARG A 106 -4.20 13.44 -9.00
C ARG A 106 -3.34 12.34 -9.59
N GLY A 107 -2.68 11.52 -8.78
CA GLY A 107 -1.79 10.48 -9.28
C GLY A 107 -1.17 9.62 -8.19
N ASP A 108 -0.38 8.66 -8.63
CA ASP A 108 0.40 7.76 -7.78
C ASP A 108 1.84 7.67 -8.32
N LEU A 109 2.83 7.89 -7.47
CA LEU A 109 4.24 7.93 -7.85
C LEU A 109 5.03 6.69 -7.39
N GLN A 110 4.34 5.69 -6.82
CA GLN A 110 4.97 4.47 -6.32
C GLN A 110 4.19 3.24 -6.79
N MET A 111 4.56 2.72 -7.95
CA MET A 111 3.90 1.57 -8.57
C MET A 111 4.92 0.59 -9.15
N HIS A 112 4.73 -0.70 -8.86
CA HIS A 112 5.51 -1.79 -9.43
C HIS A 112 4.72 -2.52 -10.51
N THR A 113 5.44 -3.01 -11.52
CA THR A 113 4.86 -3.75 -12.62
C THR A 113 5.50 -5.13 -12.74
N ARG A 114 5.11 -5.91 -13.76
CA ARG A 114 5.75 -7.20 -14.08
C ARG A 114 7.21 -7.10 -14.49
N TRP A 115 7.75 -5.89 -14.62
CA TRP A 115 9.18 -5.68 -14.83
C TRP A 115 9.99 -6.03 -13.57
N SER A 116 9.41 -5.85 -12.38
CA SER A 116 9.98 -6.34 -11.11
C SER A 116 9.01 -7.31 -10.42
N ASP A 117 8.46 -6.98 -9.28
CA ASP A 117 7.60 -7.85 -8.46
C ASP A 117 6.11 -7.50 -8.49
N GLY A 118 5.70 -6.52 -9.27
CA GLY A 118 4.31 -6.18 -9.48
C GLY A 118 3.55 -7.23 -10.33
N SER A 119 2.23 -7.23 -10.23
CA SER A 119 1.36 -8.20 -10.91
C SER A 119 0.82 -7.73 -12.26
N GLY A 120 0.76 -6.41 -12.49
CA GLY A 120 0.23 -5.79 -13.71
C GLY A 120 1.29 -5.40 -14.72
N THR A 121 0.93 -5.32 -15.99
CA THR A 121 1.72 -4.66 -17.03
C THR A 121 1.60 -3.14 -16.89
N ILE A 122 2.49 -2.38 -17.53
CA ILE A 122 2.40 -0.91 -17.56
C ILE A 122 1.04 -0.46 -18.14
N ALA A 123 0.56 -1.13 -19.17
CA ALA A 123 -0.72 -0.81 -19.79
C ALA A 123 -1.92 -1.05 -18.86
N GLU A 124 -1.94 -2.19 -18.14
CA GLU A 124 -2.98 -2.50 -17.13
C GLU A 124 -2.96 -1.48 -15.98
N MET A 125 -1.77 -1.07 -15.53
CA MET A 125 -1.62 -0.05 -14.49
C MET A 125 -2.12 1.32 -14.96
N ALA A 126 -1.83 1.70 -16.21
CA ALA A 126 -2.31 2.94 -16.80
C ALA A 126 -3.84 2.95 -16.99
N GLU A 127 -4.45 1.82 -17.37
CA GLU A 127 -5.89 1.68 -17.46
C GLU A 127 -6.56 1.86 -16.10
N ALA A 128 -6.07 1.17 -15.07
CA ALA A 128 -6.56 1.30 -13.70
C ALA A 128 -6.39 2.73 -13.14
N ALA A 129 -5.34 3.46 -13.53
CA ALA A 129 -5.14 4.86 -13.17
C ALA A 129 -6.16 5.78 -13.89
N THR A 130 -6.44 5.51 -15.17
CA THR A 130 -7.46 6.24 -15.94
C THR A 130 -8.84 6.07 -15.32
N GLU A 131 -9.21 4.87 -14.91
CA GLU A 131 -10.47 4.60 -14.19
C GLU A 131 -10.60 5.38 -12.87
N ARG A 132 -9.47 5.74 -12.24
CA ARG A 132 -9.41 6.57 -11.03
C ARG A 132 -9.33 8.07 -11.31
N SER A 133 -9.38 8.46 -12.58
CA SER A 133 -9.20 9.85 -12.99
C SER A 133 -7.85 10.45 -12.58
N TYR A 134 -6.80 9.63 -12.54
CA TYR A 134 -5.45 10.11 -12.30
C TYR A 134 -4.92 10.83 -13.55
N GLU A 135 -4.16 11.89 -13.32
CA GLU A 135 -3.51 12.68 -14.36
C GLU A 135 -2.11 12.12 -14.69
N TYR A 136 -1.47 11.49 -13.69
CA TYR A 136 -0.15 10.88 -13.85
C TYR A 136 0.03 9.66 -12.95
N ILE A 137 0.94 8.78 -13.36
CA ILE A 137 1.47 7.69 -12.53
C ILE A 137 2.97 7.54 -12.74
N GLY A 138 3.70 7.13 -11.70
CA GLY A 138 5.12 6.79 -11.78
C GLY A 138 5.31 5.28 -11.73
N VAL A 139 5.94 4.70 -12.77
CA VAL A 139 6.35 3.29 -12.77
C VAL A 139 7.71 3.20 -12.10
N THR A 140 7.75 2.66 -10.88
CA THR A 140 8.89 2.65 -9.97
C THR A 140 9.37 1.24 -9.68
N ASP A 141 9.52 0.42 -10.69
CA ASP A 141 10.04 -0.94 -10.52
C ASP A 141 11.41 -0.92 -9.82
N HIS A 142 11.70 -1.95 -9.04
CA HIS A 142 12.94 -2.05 -8.27
C HIS A 142 14.17 -2.11 -9.16
N SER A 143 15.25 -1.45 -8.75
CA SER A 143 16.56 -1.53 -9.40
C SER A 143 17.28 -2.84 -9.07
N GLN A 144 18.35 -3.14 -9.82
CA GLN A 144 19.08 -4.42 -9.82
C GLN A 144 19.60 -4.87 -8.45
N GLY A 145 19.81 -3.98 -7.49
CA GLY A 145 20.30 -4.32 -6.16
C GLY A 145 19.30 -5.10 -5.30
N LEU A 146 18.01 -5.04 -5.62
CA LEU A 146 16.97 -5.77 -4.89
C LEU A 146 16.57 -7.05 -5.65
N LYS A 147 17.46 -8.04 -5.65
CA LYS A 147 17.27 -9.32 -6.37
C LYS A 147 16.02 -10.10 -5.94
N ILE A 148 15.62 -10.02 -4.67
CA ILE A 148 14.46 -10.74 -4.14
C ILE A 148 13.14 -10.24 -4.75
N ALA A 149 13.09 -8.98 -5.17
CA ALA A 149 11.97 -8.37 -5.86
C ALA A 149 12.13 -8.37 -7.40
N GLY A 150 13.06 -9.14 -7.94
CA GLY A 150 13.30 -9.19 -9.38
C GLY A 150 13.81 -7.88 -9.99
N GLY A 151 14.54 -7.08 -9.19
CA GLY A 151 14.99 -5.75 -9.61
C GLY A 151 15.71 -5.71 -10.96
N ILE A 152 15.40 -4.72 -11.77
CA ILE A 152 15.80 -4.58 -13.18
C ILE A 152 17.16 -3.87 -13.33
N ASP A 153 17.94 -4.30 -14.31
CA ASP A 153 19.17 -3.65 -14.69
C ASP A 153 18.92 -2.43 -15.61
N GLU A 154 19.97 -1.67 -15.92
CA GLU A 154 19.89 -0.47 -16.74
C GLU A 154 19.39 -0.74 -18.17
N ARG A 155 19.72 -1.91 -18.73
CA ARG A 155 19.25 -2.33 -20.06
C ARG A 155 17.75 -2.59 -20.05
N ALA A 156 17.24 -3.26 -19.00
CA ALA A 156 15.83 -3.49 -18.80
C ALA A 156 15.08 -2.17 -18.55
N LEU A 157 15.64 -1.26 -17.74
CA LEU A 157 15.11 0.07 -17.50
C LEU A 157 14.96 0.89 -18.80
N GLN A 158 15.94 0.84 -19.70
CA GLN A 158 15.82 1.48 -21.00
C GLN A 158 14.70 0.89 -21.88
N LYS A 159 14.53 -0.43 -21.85
CA LYS A 159 13.42 -1.09 -22.58
C LYS A 159 12.07 -0.68 -22.02
N GLN A 160 11.94 -0.68 -20.70
CA GLN A 160 10.74 -0.21 -19.99
C GLN A 160 10.43 1.25 -20.36
N GLY A 161 11.43 2.13 -20.35
CA GLY A 161 11.27 3.53 -20.76
C GLY A 161 10.73 3.68 -22.18
N LYS A 162 11.19 2.85 -23.14
CA LYS A 162 10.65 2.84 -24.51
C LYS A 162 9.18 2.38 -24.55
N GLU A 163 8.80 1.40 -23.74
CA GLU A 163 7.41 0.95 -23.60
C GLU A 163 6.51 2.08 -23.08
N ILE A 164 6.97 2.80 -22.04
CA ILE A 164 6.26 3.94 -21.45
C ILE A 164 6.09 5.06 -22.50
N VAL A 165 7.15 5.44 -23.22
CA VAL A 165 7.07 6.45 -24.28
C VAL A 165 6.04 6.07 -25.34
N LYS A 166 6.04 4.82 -25.79
CA LYS A 166 5.06 4.31 -26.76
C LYS A 166 3.63 4.41 -26.22
N LEU A 167 3.41 4.04 -24.94
CA LEU A 167 2.10 4.11 -24.30
C LEU A 167 1.62 5.57 -24.19
N ASN A 168 2.47 6.50 -23.76
CA ASN A 168 2.14 7.92 -23.68
C ASN A 168 1.75 8.50 -25.04
N LEU A 169 2.44 8.10 -26.12
CA LEU A 169 2.05 8.49 -27.50
C LEU A 169 0.68 7.95 -27.89
N LEU A 170 0.36 6.71 -27.53
CA LEU A 170 -0.96 6.13 -27.77
C LEU A 170 -2.05 6.83 -26.95
N ASN A 171 -1.80 7.14 -25.68
CA ASN A 171 -2.72 7.88 -24.84
C ASN A 171 -3.08 9.23 -25.47
N ARG A 172 -2.07 10.02 -25.85
CA ARG A 172 -2.28 11.33 -26.52
C ARG A 172 -3.10 11.19 -27.80
N LYS A 173 -2.81 10.21 -28.64
CA LYS A 173 -3.58 9.96 -29.88
C LYS A 173 -5.02 9.58 -29.63
N SER A 174 -5.30 8.95 -28.49
CA SER A 174 -6.64 8.51 -28.07
C SER A 174 -7.37 9.55 -27.22
N GLY A 175 -6.82 10.77 -27.03
CA GLY A 175 -7.40 11.81 -26.21
C GLY A 175 -7.42 11.52 -24.70
N LYS A 176 -6.51 10.64 -24.22
CA LYS A 176 -6.32 10.35 -22.80
C LYS A 176 -5.26 11.28 -22.24
N ASP A 177 -5.57 11.95 -21.14
CA ASP A 177 -4.68 12.94 -20.49
C ASP A 177 -3.67 12.29 -19.53
N LEU A 178 -3.81 10.98 -19.23
CA LEU A 178 -2.91 10.28 -18.32
C LEU A 178 -1.47 10.25 -18.85
N VAL A 179 -0.53 10.70 -18.03
CA VAL A 179 0.92 10.63 -18.27
C VAL A 179 1.54 9.54 -17.40
N VAL A 180 2.25 8.60 -18.01
CA VAL A 180 3.06 7.60 -17.32
C VAL A 180 4.50 8.11 -17.26
N LEU A 181 5.00 8.34 -16.04
CA LEU A 181 6.38 8.80 -15.79
C LEU A 181 7.34 7.61 -15.82
N ARG A 182 8.49 7.82 -16.46
CA ARG A 182 9.62 6.89 -16.44
C ARG A 182 10.34 7.08 -15.11
N SER A 183 10.31 6.06 -14.27
CA SER A 183 10.95 6.17 -12.97
C SER A 183 11.55 4.83 -12.52
N VAL A 184 12.19 4.80 -11.36
CA VAL A 184 12.78 3.62 -10.74
C VAL A 184 12.76 3.78 -9.23
N GLU A 185 12.51 2.71 -8.50
CA GLU A 185 12.84 2.62 -7.09
C GLU A 185 14.28 2.10 -6.95
N MET A 186 15.21 3.05 -6.85
CA MET A 186 16.63 2.77 -6.76
C MET A 186 17.02 2.28 -5.37
N ASN A 187 17.63 1.09 -5.30
CA ASN A 187 18.12 0.55 -4.04
C ASN A 187 19.36 1.33 -3.56
N LEU A 188 19.30 1.77 -2.31
CA LEU A 188 20.39 2.50 -1.68
C LEU A 188 21.23 1.59 -0.76
N SER A 189 22.56 1.71 -0.89
CA SER A 189 23.51 1.11 0.05
C SER A 189 23.35 1.73 1.45
N ARG A 190 23.98 1.12 2.46
CA ARG A 190 24.03 1.70 3.82
C ARG A 190 24.62 3.11 3.86
N ARG A 191 25.42 3.48 2.86
CA ARG A 191 26.05 4.79 2.71
C ARG A 191 25.22 5.76 1.87
N GLY A 192 24.00 5.35 1.43
CA GLY A 192 23.16 6.15 0.57
C GLY A 192 23.61 6.19 -0.89
N GLU A 193 24.44 5.25 -1.34
CA GLU A 193 24.87 5.16 -2.72
C GLU A 193 23.84 4.37 -3.52
N GLY A 194 23.41 4.91 -4.66
CA GLY A 194 22.54 4.21 -5.59
C GLY A 194 23.26 3.09 -6.33
N ASP A 195 22.49 2.15 -6.84
CA ASP A 195 22.99 0.97 -7.57
C ASP A 195 22.83 1.09 -9.10
N MET A 196 22.56 2.30 -9.59
CA MET A 196 22.46 2.63 -11.03
C MET A 196 23.37 3.79 -11.41
N SER A 197 23.79 3.83 -12.66
CA SER A 197 24.67 4.89 -13.18
C SER A 197 23.93 6.23 -13.32
N PRO A 198 24.63 7.37 -13.16
CA PRO A 198 24.05 8.69 -13.40
C PRO A 198 23.45 8.85 -14.80
N GLU A 199 24.07 8.22 -15.81
CA GLU A 199 23.62 8.27 -17.20
C GLU A 199 22.24 7.62 -17.35
N SER A 200 22.03 6.45 -16.73
CA SER A 200 20.74 5.76 -16.76
C SER A 200 19.66 6.53 -15.99
N LEU A 201 20.02 7.16 -14.88
CA LEU A 201 19.10 7.96 -14.06
C LEU A 201 18.70 9.27 -14.74
N SER A 202 19.61 9.91 -15.49
CA SER A 202 19.33 11.17 -16.20
C SER A 202 18.25 11.07 -17.29
N ALA A 203 17.95 9.86 -17.74
CA ALA A 203 16.90 9.59 -18.72
C ALA A 203 15.49 9.44 -18.10
N LEU A 204 15.39 9.49 -16.78
CA LEU A 204 14.13 9.29 -16.04
C LEU A 204 13.47 10.62 -15.70
N ASP A 205 12.16 10.56 -15.50
CA ASP A 205 11.36 11.70 -15.07
C ASP A 205 11.35 11.82 -13.53
N LEU A 206 11.56 10.68 -12.81
CA LEU A 206 11.57 10.59 -11.36
C LEU A 206 12.47 9.44 -10.90
N VAL A 207 13.18 9.62 -9.80
CA VAL A 207 13.94 8.57 -9.12
C VAL A 207 13.54 8.54 -7.65
N LEU A 208 13.10 7.38 -7.17
CA LEU A 208 12.87 7.12 -5.76
C LEU A 208 14.06 6.37 -5.19
N GLY A 209 14.68 6.88 -4.13
CA GLY A 209 15.76 6.18 -3.44
C GLY A 209 15.23 5.45 -2.21
N SER A 210 15.45 4.14 -2.11
CA SER A 210 14.91 3.32 -1.03
C SER A 210 15.97 2.47 -0.34
N PHE A 211 15.87 2.37 1.00
CA PHE A 211 16.70 1.48 1.80
C PHE A 211 15.94 0.19 2.12
N HIS A 212 16.27 -0.90 1.48
CA HIS A 212 15.69 -2.23 1.73
C HIS A 212 16.48 -3.06 2.76
N SER A 213 17.65 -2.57 3.20
CA SER A 213 18.50 -3.30 4.13
C SER A 213 18.94 -2.44 5.32
N SER A 214 19.26 -3.10 6.45
CA SER A 214 19.84 -2.42 7.63
C SER A 214 18.99 -1.31 8.24
N LEU A 215 17.66 -1.45 8.20
CA LEU A 215 16.67 -0.46 8.67
C LEU A 215 16.75 -0.17 10.17
N ARG A 216 17.37 -1.03 10.97
CA ARG A 216 17.50 -0.86 12.43
C ARG A 216 18.39 0.32 12.88
N SER A 217 19.13 0.95 11.95
CA SER A 217 20.05 2.07 12.25
C SER A 217 19.51 3.41 11.74
N LEU A 218 18.33 3.83 12.21
CA LEU A 218 17.63 5.03 11.75
C LEU A 218 18.42 6.34 11.89
N LYS A 219 19.25 6.49 12.95
CA LYS A 219 20.02 7.73 13.18
C LYS A 219 21.07 8.00 12.09
N THR A 220 21.73 6.94 11.61
CA THR A 220 22.79 7.06 10.60
C THR A 220 22.22 7.37 9.22
N LYS A 221 21.04 6.84 8.90
CA LYS A 221 20.44 6.97 7.56
C LYS A 221 19.93 8.38 7.28
N ARG A 222 19.25 9.01 8.25
CA ARG A 222 18.74 10.37 8.07
C ARG A 222 19.86 11.38 7.81
N SER A 223 20.98 11.29 8.54
CA SER A 223 22.13 12.19 8.34
C SER A 223 22.80 11.96 6.99
N VAL A 224 22.96 10.71 6.54
CA VAL A 224 23.54 10.36 5.24
C VAL A 224 22.69 10.90 4.10
N ILE A 225 21.38 10.76 4.18
CA ILE A 225 20.46 11.27 3.17
C ILE A 225 20.50 12.79 3.10
N LEU A 226 20.40 13.48 4.25
CA LEU A 226 20.42 14.94 4.30
C LEU A 226 21.77 15.54 3.87
N GLN A 227 22.87 14.81 4.06
CA GLN A 227 24.20 15.28 3.60
C GLN A 227 24.47 15.11 2.12
N ARG A 228 23.98 14.00 1.50
CA ARG A 228 24.23 13.74 0.07
C ARG A 228 23.22 14.39 -0.87
N TYR A 229 22.04 14.58 -0.39
CA TYR A 229 20.95 15.02 -1.23
C TYR A 229 20.27 16.20 -0.54
N ALA A 230 20.47 17.41 -1.02
CA ALA A 230 19.76 18.61 -0.57
C ALA A 230 18.27 18.54 -1.00
N ILE A 231 17.46 17.71 -0.33
CA ILE A 231 16.17 17.27 -0.83
C ILE A 231 15.06 17.53 0.18
N HIS A 232 13.90 17.89 -0.33
CA HIS A 232 12.63 17.78 0.39
C HIS A 232 12.32 16.30 0.63
N THR A 233 12.51 15.83 1.87
CA THR A 233 12.27 14.44 2.26
C THR A 233 10.81 14.25 2.63
N SER A 234 10.12 13.39 1.92
CA SER A 234 8.89 12.77 2.38
C SER A 234 9.21 11.37 2.91
N ILE A 235 8.76 11.03 4.11
CA ILE A 235 8.90 9.69 4.68
C ILE A 235 7.59 8.98 4.43
N PHE A 236 7.61 7.91 3.62
CA PHE A 236 6.48 7.02 3.42
C PHE A 236 6.75 5.67 4.10
N TRP A 237 5.71 5.07 4.64
CA TRP A 237 5.71 3.70 5.16
C TRP A 237 5.13 2.80 4.08
N ASP A 238 5.84 1.74 3.72
CA ASP A 238 5.28 0.77 2.79
C ASP A 238 4.21 -0.11 3.45
N THR A 239 3.45 -0.83 2.64
CA THR A 239 2.35 -1.69 3.07
C THR A 239 2.79 -2.92 3.88
N HIS A 240 4.10 -3.19 3.98
CA HIS A 240 4.69 -4.33 4.69
C HIS A 240 5.25 -3.94 6.06
N GLY A 241 5.15 -2.66 6.45
CA GLY A 241 5.61 -2.17 7.75
C GLY A 241 7.11 -1.92 7.83
N ASP A 242 7.81 -2.00 6.71
CA ASP A 242 9.21 -1.62 6.60
C ASP A 242 9.30 -0.10 6.39
N ALA A 243 10.14 0.56 7.19
CA ALA A 243 10.40 1.98 7.02
C ALA A 243 11.24 2.20 5.76
N SER A 244 10.59 2.42 4.63
CA SER A 244 11.27 2.95 3.45
C SER A 244 11.36 4.46 3.55
N ILE A 245 12.57 5.01 3.45
CA ILE A 245 12.76 6.43 3.27
C ILE A 245 12.81 6.65 1.77
N THR A 246 11.72 7.15 1.23
CA THR A 246 11.62 7.44 -0.20
C THR A 246 12.05 8.89 -0.44
N ILE A 247 13.00 9.09 -1.35
CA ILE A 247 13.51 10.39 -1.74
C ILE A 247 13.17 10.56 -3.21
N ALA A 248 12.34 11.56 -3.53
CA ALA A 248 12.02 11.90 -4.90
C ALA A 248 12.95 13.00 -5.43
N TRP A 249 13.43 12.84 -6.66
CA TRP A 249 14.21 13.82 -7.42
C TRP A 249 13.35 14.27 -8.60
N ALA A 250 13.34 15.54 -8.83
CA ALA A 250 12.79 16.15 -10.04
C ALA A 250 13.92 16.79 -10.85
#